data_f2d0687c53f0b2f813b937e8d8d15607
#
_entry.id   f2d0687c53f0b2f813b937e8d8d15607
#
_cell.length_a   1.000
_cell.length_b   1.000
_cell.length_c   1.000
_cell.angle_alpha   90.00
_cell.angle_beta   90.00
_cell.angle_gamma   90.00
#
_symmetry.space_group_name_H-M   'P 1'
#
loop_
_entity.id
_entity.type
_entity.pdbx_description
1 polymer ?
#
loop_
_entity_poly.entity_id
_entity_poly.type
_entity_poly.pdbx_seq_one_letter_code
_entity_poly.pdbx_strand_id
1 'polypeptide(L)'
;MSKEKILFLGPEDSPLFAWFKGENEKVIQVSHKIDSNFIDKENFYFLVSYGYRHIIKKEILDKFPDRAVNLHISYLPWNRGADPNFWSFADNTPKGVTIHYLDEGVDTGDIIVQEKVNFDSNTETLATSYSKLQTTIQELFKENWNKIKNNTCPRQKQVGQGTLHKTKDKKPFLHLLTDGWNTPVSELKKYFEGIRKS
;
A
#
# COMPACT_ATOMS: atom_id res chain seq x y z
N MET A 1 13.37 -29.68 9.90
CA MET A 1 13.27 -28.76 8.75
C MET A 1 13.19 -27.34 9.29
N SER A 2 14.03 -26.42 8.82
CA SER A 2 13.93 -25.01 9.25
C SER A 2 12.58 -24.46 8.77
N LYS A 3 11.81 -23.87 9.71
CA LYS A 3 10.52 -23.24 9.37
C LYS A 3 10.77 -22.15 8.33
N GLU A 4 10.08 -22.22 7.19
CA GLU A 4 10.13 -21.19 6.14
C GLU A 4 9.81 -19.81 6.72
N LYS A 5 10.42 -18.77 6.17
CA LYS A 5 10.34 -17.40 6.73
C LYS A 5 9.56 -16.48 5.80
N ILE A 6 8.81 -15.57 6.41
CA ILE A 6 8.20 -14.43 5.71
C ILE A 6 9.17 -13.26 5.74
N LEU A 7 9.40 -12.64 4.60
CA LEU A 7 10.07 -11.35 4.52
C LEU A 7 9.03 -10.23 4.59
N PHE A 8 9.06 -9.45 5.68
CA PHE A 8 8.22 -8.27 5.84
C PHE A 8 9.03 -7.01 5.52
N LEU A 9 8.68 -6.34 4.42
CA LEU A 9 9.29 -5.08 4.01
C LEU A 9 8.42 -3.91 4.46
N GLY A 10 8.91 -3.16 5.43
CA GLY A 10 8.17 -2.05 6.03
C GLY A 10 8.75 -1.60 7.36
N PRO A 11 8.09 -0.67 8.07
CA PRO A 11 8.58 -0.16 9.34
C PRO A 11 8.51 -1.23 10.45
N GLU A 12 9.46 -1.15 11.40
CA GLU A 12 9.58 -2.08 12.52
C GLU A 12 8.41 -1.95 13.51
N ASP A 13 7.88 -0.74 13.67
CA ASP A 13 6.74 -0.41 14.52
C ASP A 13 5.39 -0.71 13.86
N SER A 14 5.38 -1.38 12.70
CA SER A 14 4.15 -1.77 12.01
C SER A 14 3.28 -2.68 12.86
N PRO A 15 1.99 -2.35 13.09
CA PRO A 15 1.06 -3.25 13.77
C PRO A 15 0.91 -4.60 13.06
N LEU A 16 1.10 -4.63 11.73
CA LEU A 16 1.06 -5.87 10.97
C LEU A 16 2.28 -6.77 11.24
N PHE A 17 3.46 -6.17 11.43
CA PHE A 17 4.64 -6.93 11.84
C PHE A 17 4.46 -7.52 13.24
N ALA A 18 3.90 -6.74 14.18
CA ALA A 18 3.57 -7.23 15.51
C ALA A 18 2.54 -8.39 15.47
N TRP A 19 1.53 -8.27 14.60
CA TRP A 19 0.53 -9.32 14.42
C TRP A 19 1.16 -10.64 13.91
N PHE A 20 2.05 -10.61 12.92
CA PHE A 20 2.73 -11.81 12.44
C PHE A 20 3.48 -12.57 13.55
N LYS A 21 4.09 -11.85 14.50
CA LYS A 21 4.75 -12.48 15.66
C LYS A 21 3.75 -13.21 16.54
N GLY A 22 2.53 -12.66 16.69
CA GLY A 22 1.43 -13.29 17.45
C GLY A 22 0.87 -14.55 16.77
N GLU A 23 0.88 -14.63 15.45
CA GLU A 23 0.42 -15.79 14.66
C GLU A 23 1.44 -16.94 14.58
N ASN A 24 2.51 -16.88 15.38
CA ASN A 24 3.58 -17.89 15.35
C ASN A 24 4.22 -18.08 13.96
N GLU A 25 4.19 -17.04 13.13
CA GLU A 25 4.88 -17.01 11.84
C GLU A 25 6.35 -16.62 12.06
N LYS A 26 7.24 -17.24 11.30
CA LYS A 26 8.65 -16.88 11.33
C LYS A 26 8.86 -15.70 10.36
N VAL A 27 8.93 -14.49 10.89
CA VAL A 27 9.01 -13.28 10.09
C VAL A 27 10.31 -12.51 10.35
N ILE A 28 10.93 -12.03 9.27
CA ILE A 28 12.07 -11.11 9.31
C ILE A 28 11.62 -9.78 8.73
N GLN A 29 11.74 -8.72 9.52
CA GLN A 29 11.40 -7.37 9.10
C GLN A 29 12.65 -6.66 8.57
N VAL A 30 12.46 -5.90 7.47
CA VAL A 30 13.50 -5.06 6.86
C VAL A 30 12.89 -3.75 6.38
N SER A 31 13.50 -2.62 6.74
CA SER A 31 13.11 -1.28 6.27
C SER A 31 14.12 -0.66 5.29
N HIS A 32 15.35 -1.16 5.27
CA HIS A 32 16.39 -0.71 4.34
C HIS A 32 16.28 -1.42 2.98
N LYS A 33 17.02 -0.88 2.00
CA LYS A 33 17.06 -1.47 0.65
C LYS A 33 17.69 -2.86 0.69
N ILE A 34 17.01 -3.83 0.09
CA ILE A 34 17.46 -5.22 -0.03
C ILE A 34 18.07 -5.49 -1.41
N ASP A 35 18.88 -6.54 -1.49
CA ASP A 35 19.46 -7.09 -2.72
C ASP A 35 19.28 -8.61 -2.81
N SER A 36 19.66 -9.20 -3.94
CA SER A 36 19.57 -10.63 -4.16
C SER A 36 20.40 -11.44 -3.18
N ASN A 37 21.58 -10.93 -2.79
CA ASN A 37 22.46 -11.64 -1.86
C ASN A 37 21.81 -11.79 -0.47
N PHE A 38 21.06 -10.78 -0.03
CA PHE A 38 20.30 -10.87 1.21
C PHE A 38 19.22 -11.95 1.12
N ILE A 39 18.49 -12.03 0.00
CA ILE A 39 17.44 -13.04 -0.19
C ILE A 39 18.05 -14.47 -0.22
N ASP A 40 19.18 -14.64 -0.89
CA ASP A 40 19.81 -15.96 -1.08
C ASP A 40 20.40 -16.55 0.21
N LYS A 41 20.73 -15.71 1.19
CA LYS A 41 21.23 -16.16 2.50
C LYS A 41 20.16 -16.70 3.43
N GLU A 42 18.91 -16.41 3.15
CA GLU A 42 17.79 -16.71 4.02
C GLU A 42 16.75 -17.59 3.28
N ASN A 43 16.07 -18.45 4.00
CA ASN A 43 15.03 -19.30 3.42
C ASN A 43 13.67 -18.59 3.50
N PHE A 44 13.47 -17.56 2.67
CA PHE A 44 12.18 -16.88 2.55
C PHE A 44 11.26 -17.62 1.57
N TYR A 45 10.00 -17.82 1.97
CA TYR A 45 8.99 -18.40 1.09
C TYR A 45 7.92 -17.39 0.65
N PHE A 46 7.80 -16.28 1.35
CA PHE A 46 6.80 -15.25 1.08
C PHE A 46 7.35 -13.86 1.35
N LEU A 47 6.92 -12.88 0.56
CA LEU A 47 7.27 -11.46 0.71
C LEU A 47 6.00 -10.64 0.90
N VAL A 48 5.95 -9.85 1.97
CA VAL A 48 4.89 -8.87 2.25
C VAL A 48 5.50 -7.48 2.30
N SER A 49 5.07 -6.59 1.41
CA SER A 49 5.46 -5.18 1.39
C SER A 49 4.32 -4.32 1.97
N TYR A 50 4.65 -3.49 2.96
CA TYR A 50 3.70 -2.56 3.58
C TYR A 50 4.41 -1.32 4.11
N GLY A 51 4.23 -0.19 3.44
CA GLY A 51 4.93 1.05 3.78
C GLY A 51 6.44 1.05 3.45
N TYR A 52 6.89 0.13 2.61
CA TYR A 52 8.27 0.06 2.14
C TYR A 52 8.55 1.14 1.11
N ARG A 53 9.68 1.86 1.27
CA ARG A 53 9.98 3.06 0.47
C ARG A 53 10.97 2.83 -0.67
N HIS A 54 11.40 1.59 -0.89
CA HIS A 54 12.36 1.26 -1.95
C HIS A 54 11.69 0.40 -3.02
N ILE A 55 12.13 0.56 -4.26
CA ILE A 55 11.69 -0.28 -5.36
C ILE A 55 12.29 -1.67 -5.20
N ILE A 56 11.45 -2.69 -5.27
CA ILE A 56 11.84 -4.10 -5.27
C ILE A 56 12.14 -4.48 -6.72
N LYS A 57 13.39 -4.84 -6.97
CA LYS A 57 13.84 -5.16 -8.32
C LYS A 57 13.29 -6.51 -8.79
N LYS A 58 13.13 -6.64 -10.13
CA LYS A 58 12.70 -7.90 -10.78
C LYS A 58 13.47 -9.14 -10.30
N GLU A 59 14.79 -9.05 -10.20
CA GLU A 59 15.66 -10.14 -9.74
C GLU A 59 15.31 -10.66 -8.34
N ILE A 60 14.67 -9.82 -7.50
CA ILE A 60 14.16 -10.23 -6.19
C ILE A 60 12.77 -10.84 -6.35
N LEU A 61 11.89 -10.20 -7.13
CA LEU A 61 10.52 -10.68 -7.35
C LEU A 61 10.49 -12.07 -7.99
N ASP A 62 11.42 -12.35 -8.90
CA ASP A 62 11.55 -13.66 -9.56
C ASP A 62 11.83 -14.82 -8.57
N LYS A 63 12.30 -14.51 -7.35
CA LYS A 63 12.51 -15.48 -6.27
C LYS A 63 11.24 -15.79 -5.47
N PHE A 64 10.17 -15.01 -5.69
CA PHE A 64 8.88 -15.13 -5.01
C PHE A 64 7.72 -15.30 -6.01
N PRO A 65 7.75 -16.26 -6.94
CA PRO A 65 6.69 -16.43 -7.92
C PRO A 65 5.34 -16.62 -7.22
N ASP A 66 4.38 -15.71 -7.48
CA ASP A 66 3.06 -15.66 -6.86
C ASP A 66 3.02 -15.56 -5.32
N ARG A 67 4.15 -15.18 -4.71
CA ARG A 67 4.33 -15.10 -3.25
C ARG A 67 4.91 -13.75 -2.78
N ALA A 68 4.72 -12.71 -3.57
CA ALA A 68 5.10 -11.34 -3.23
C ALA A 68 3.88 -10.44 -3.36
N VAL A 69 3.48 -9.81 -2.25
CA VAL A 69 2.29 -8.94 -2.20
C VAL A 69 2.62 -7.58 -1.62
N ASN A 70 1.85 -6.57 -2.03
CA ASN A 70 1.90 -5.23 -1.46
C ASN A 70 0.53 -4.82 -0.92
N LEU A 71 0.56 -4.10 0.19
CA LEU A 71 -0.61 -3.48 0.80
C LEU A 71 -0.59 -1.98 0.46
N HIS A 72 -1.51 -1.55 -0.38
CA HIS A 72 -1.60 -0.18 -0.89
C HIS A 72 -2.89 0.51 -0.45
N ILE A 73 -2.77 1.68 0.18
CA ILE A 73 -3.92 2.44 0.71
C ILE A 73 -4.59 3.29 -0.36
N SER A 74 -4.88 2.69 -1.50
CA SER A 74 -5.75 3.23 -2.53
C SER A 74 -6.63 2.15 -3.17
N TYR A 75 -7.70 2.59 -3.84
CA TYR A 75 -8.53 1.73 -4.66
C TYR A 75 -7.96 1.66 -6.07
N LEU A 76 -7.05 0.70 -6.32
CA LEU A 76 -6.40 0.54 -7.62
C LEU A 76 -7.40 0.32 -8.74
N PRO A 77 -7.14 0.85 -9.95
CA PRO A 77 -5.88 1.41 -10.45
C PRO A 77 -5.63 2.88 -10.12
N TRP A 78 -6.44 3.51 -9.29
CA TRP A 78 -6.29 4.91 -8.92
C TRP A 78 -5.18 5.12 -7.88
N ASN A 79 -4.45 6.25 -8.01
CA ASN A 79 -3.44 6.71 -7.04
C ASN A 79 -2.35 5.68 -6.74
N ARG A 80 -1.81 5.04 -7.78
CA ARG A 80 -0.57 4.28 -7.69
C ARG A 80 0.58 5.19 -7.23
N GLY A 81 1.56 4.62 -6.56
CA GLY A 81 2.78 5.30 -6.15
C GLY A 81 2.65 6.07 -4.83
N ALA A 82 3.12 7.30 -4.79
CA ALA A 82 3.29 8.05 -3.56
C ALA A 82 2.04 8.82 -3.12
N ASP A 83 1.87 8.96 -1.80
CA ASP A 83 0.85 9.80 -1.16
C ASP A 83 -0.60 9.51 -1.60
N PRO A 84 -1.04 8.25 -1.75
CA PRO A 84 -2.33 7.90 -2.34
C PRO A 84 -3.53 8.51 -1.60
N ASN A 85 -3.45 8.66 -0.27
CA ASN A 85 -4.51 9.31 0.51
C ASN A 85 -4.71 10.77 0.08
N PHE A 86 -3.63 11.56 -0.03
CA PHE A 86 -3.66 12.95 -0.50
C PHE A 86 -4.29 13.03 -1.90
N TRP A 87 -3.77 12.24 -2.83
CA TRP A 87 -4.19 12.29 -4.23
C TRP A 87 -5.61 11.81 -4.45
N SER A 88 -6.11 10.90 -3.61
CA SER A 88 -7.51 10.46 -3.73
C SER A 88 -8.51 11.59 -3.51
N PHE A 89 -8.19 12.56 -2.64
CA PHE A 89 -9.02 13.76 -2.45
C PHE A 89 -8.71 14.82 -3.50
N ALA A 90 -7.44 15.05 -3.84
CA ALA A 90 -7.01 16.00 -4.85
C ALA A 90 -7.61 15.70 -6.24
N ASP A 91 -7.53 14.45 -6.68
CA ASP A 91 -8.03 14.00 -7.99
C ASP A 91 -9.52 13.62 -7.96
N ASN A 92 -10.13 13.61 -6.78
CA ASN A 92 -11.50 13.15 -6.57
C ASN A 92 -11.77 11.73 -7.11
N THR A 93 -10.83 10.82 -6.89
CA THR A 93 -10.91 9.42 -7.31
C THR A 93 -11.57 8.53 -6.24
N PRO A 94 -11.95 7.29 -6.57
CA PRO A 94 -12.38 6.32 -5.56
C PRO A 94 -11.36 6.14 -4.45
N LYS A 95 -11.83 6.06 -3.21
CA LYS A 95 -11.03 5.85 -2.01
C LYS A 95 -11.21 4.42 -1.52
N GLY A 96 -10.13 3.85 -1.01
CA GLY A 96 -10.15 2.48 -0.52
C GLY A 96 -8.76 1.92 -0.33
N VAL A 97 -8.70 0.62 -0.24
CA VAL A 97 -7.46 -0.11 -0.02
C VAL A 97 -7.37 -1.31 -0.96
N THR A 98 -6.16 -1.71 -1.30
CA THR A 98 -5.91 -2.83 -2.21
C THR A 98 -4.75 -3.69 -1.73
N ILE A 99 -4.93 -5.00 -1.69
CA ILE A 99 -3.85 -5.96 -1.62
C ILE A 99 -3.66 -6.51 -3.03
N HIS A 100 -2.44 -6.42 -3.55
CA HIS A 100 -2.11 -6.84 -4.90
C HIS A 100 -0.78 -7.58 -4.96
N TYR A 101 -0.59 -8.41 -5.99
CA TYR A 101 0.70 -9.00 -6.27
C TYR A 101 1.71 -7.92 -6.67
N LEU A 102 2.97 -8.11 -6.29
CA LEU A 102 4.06 -7.27 -6.77
C LEU A 102 4.48 -7.70 -8.17
N ASP A 103 4.72 -6.72 -9.02
CA ASP A 103 5.32 -6.86 -10.35
C ASP A 103 6.41 -5.79 -10.56
N GLU A 104 6.92 -5.67 -11.78
CA GLU A 104 7.99 -4.72 -12.10
C GLU A 104 7.52 -3.25 -12.10
N GLY A 105 6.21 -3.01 -12.17
CA GLY A 105 5.62 -1.68 -12.17
C GLY A 105 5.39 -1.15 -10.76
N VAL A 106 4.99 0.12 -10.68
CA VAL A 106 4.61 0.75 -9.41
C VAL A 106 3.12 0.51 -9.20
N ASP A 107 2.78 -0.37 -8.26
CA ASP A 107 1.41 -0.74 -7.89
C ASP A 107 0.55 -1.20 -9.08
N THR A 108 1.16 -1.90 -10.05
CA THR A 108 0.49 -2.35 -11.29
C THR A 108 0.06 -3.82 -11.26
N GLY A 109 0.51 -4.59 -10.30
CA GLY A 109 0.25 -6.02 -10.20
C GLY A 109 -1.24 -6.37 -10.04
N ASP A 110 -1.54 -7.62 -10.28
CA ASP A 110 -2.91 -8.14 -10.21
C ASP A 110 -3.49 -8.01 -8.81
N ILE A 111 -4.75 -7.62 -8.73
CA ILE A 111 -5.48 -7.43 -7.48
C ILE A 111 -5.84 -8.79 -6.88
N ILE A 112 -5.58 -8.91 -5.58
CA ILE A 112 -6.02 -10.04 -4.75
C ILE A 112 -7.37 -9.73 -4.13
N VAL A 113 -7.46 -8.59 -3.44
CA VAL A 113 -8.68 -8.11 -2.79
C VAL A 113 -8.62 -6.59 -2.64
N GLN A 114 -9.78 -5.96 -2.76
CA GLN A 114 -9.94 -4.51 -2.58
C GLN A 114 -11.16 -4.22 -1.71
N GLU A 115 -11.10 -3.11 -0.99
CA GLU A 115 -12.24 -2.57 -0.25
C GLU A 115 -12.38 -1.07 -0.49
N LYS A 116 -13.60 -0.61 -0.80
CA LYS A 116 -13.92 0.82 -0.87
C LYS A 116 -14.13 1.37 0.53
N VAL A 117 -13.57 2.55 0.78
CA VAL A 117 -13.77 3.29 2.03
C VAL A 117 -14.46 4.61 1.75
N ASN A 118 -15.57 4.86 2.41
CA ASN A 118 -16.31 6.10 2.31
C ASN A 118 -15.86 7.09 3.39
N PHE A 119 -15.73 8.35 2.98
CA PHE A 119 -15.34 9.45 3.86
C PHE A 119 -16.34 10.60 3.76
N ASP A 120 -16.72 11.15 4.89
CA ASP A 120 -17.44 12.43 4.95
C ASP A 120 -16.40 13.56 4.89
N SER A 121 -16.35 14.24 3.74
CA SER A 121 -15.40 15.34 3.54
C SER A 121 -15.56 16.52 4.49
N ASN A 122 -16.68 16.62 5.20
CA ASN A 122 -16.92 17.73 6.16
C ASN A 122 -16.28 17.47 7.52
N THR A 123 -16.01 16.21 7.85
CA THR A 123 -15.51 15.83 9.18
C THR A 123 -14.09 15.24 9.14
N GLU A 124 -13.63 14.78 7.96
CA GLU A 124 -12.34 14.12 7.82
C GLU A 124 -11.20 15.13 7.60
N THR A 125 -10.05 14.78 8.17
CA THR A 125 -8.75 15.37 7.84
C THR A 125 -7.91 14.36 7.05
N LEU A 126 -6.75 14.78 6.53
CA LEU A 126 -5.80 13.86 5.92
C LEU A 126 -5.25 12.84 6.92
N ALA A 127 -5.12 13.21 8.20
CA ALA A 127 -4.68 12.31 9.25
C ALA A 127 -5.74 11.25 9.58
N THR A 128 -6.99 11.65 9.79
CA THR A 128 -8.08 10.72 10.15
C THR A 128 -8.39 9.75 9.01
N SER A 129 -8.45 10.26 7.78
CA SER A 129 -8.65 9.42 6.58
C SER A 129 -7.48 8.44 6.37
N TYR A 130 -6.24 8.89 6.56
CA TYR A 130 -5.07 8.02 6.51
C TYR A 130 -5.16 6.90 7.56
N SER A 131 -5.45 7.24 8.82
CA SER A 131 -5.60 6.27 9.90
C SER A 131 -6.67 5.21 9.58
N LYS A 132 -7.82 5.65 9.07
CA LYS A 132 -8.91 4.75 8.65
C LYS A 132 -8.48 3.79 7.55
N LEU A 133 -7.78 4.27 6.51
CA LEU A 133 -7.25 3.44 5.44
C LEU A 133 -6.21 2.43 5.95
N GLN A 134 -5.33 2.85 6.87
CA GLN A 134 -4.34 1.98 7.49
C GLN A 134 -4.99 0.85 8.31
N THR A 135 -6.00 1.16 9.09
CA THR A 135 -6.76 0.15 9.84
C THR A 135 -7.45 -0.83 8.89
N THR A 136 -8.17 -0.30 7.91
CA THR A 136 -8.91 -1.13 6.93
C THR A 136 -7.98 -2.08 6.17
N ILE A 137 -6.82 -1.61 5.67
CA ILE A 137 -5.91 -2.48 4.91
C ILE A 137 -5.30 -3.59 5.76
N GLN A 138 -5.01 -3.30 7.03
CA GLN A 138 -4.47 -4.29 7.95
C GLN A 138 -5.49 -5.36 8.30
N GLU A 139 -6.73 -4.97 8.56
CA GLU A 139 -7.84 -5.89 8.83
C GLU A 139 -8.12 -6.77 7.62
N LEU A 140 -8.26 -6.16 6.44
CA LEU A 140 -8.45 -6.87 5.17
C LEU A 140 -7.33 -7.89 4.91
N PHE A 141 -6.08 -7.55 5.23
CA PHE A 141 -4.96 -8.47 5.09
C PHE A 141 -5.06 -9.65 6.06
N LYS A 142 -5.32 -9.38 7.34
CA LYS A 142 -5.43 -10.42 8.38
C LYS A 142 -6.53 -11.43 8.04
N GLU A 143 -7.69 -10.95 7.62
CA GLU A 143 -8.83 -11.79 7.21
C GLU A 143 -8.51 -12.69 6.00
N ASN A 144 -7.66 -12.20 5.10
CA ASN A 144 -7.33 -12.92 3.87
C ASN A 144 -5.98 -13.66 3.93
N TRP A 145 -5.19 -13.50 4.99
CA TRP A 145 -3.83 -14.04 5.07
C TRP A 145 -3.73 -15.53 4.75
N ASN A 146 -4.61 -16.34 5.29
CA ASN A 146 -4.60 -17.79 5.03
C ASN A 146 -4.80 -18.13 3.55
N LYS A 147 -5.65 -17.37 2.85
CA LYS A 147 -5.86 -17.54 1.40
C LYS A 147 -4.67 -17.02 0.60
N ILE A 148 -4.11 -15.88 1.01
CA ILE A 148 -2.95 -15.24 0.37
C ILE A 148 -1.74 -16.17 0.45
N LYS A 149 -1.36 -16.64 1.63
CA LYS A 149 -0.18 -17.49 1.82
C LYS A 149 -0.28 -18.85 1.13
N ASN A 150 -1.50 -19.36 0.97
CA ASN A 150 -1.76 -20.63 0.29
C ASN A 150 -2.04 -20.46 -1.22
N ASN A 151 -1.94 -19.23 -1.74
CA ASN A 151 -2.17 -18.89 -3.14
C ASN A 151 -3.55 -19.34 -3.66
N THR A 152 -4.59 -19.22 -2.82
CA THR A 152 -5.98 -19.60 -3.13
C THR A 152 -6.90 -18.39 -3.37
N CYS A 153 -6.31 -17.18 -3.40
CA CYS A 153 -7.03 -15.96 -3.70
C CYS A 153 -7.34 -15.83 -5.20
N PRO A 154 -8.43 -15.13 -5.57
CA PRO A 154 -8.64 -14.73 -6.94
C PRO A 154 -7.52 -13.80 -7.41
N ARG A 155 -7.29 -13.77 -8.72
CA ARG A 155 -6.31 -12.90 -9.36
C ARG A 155 -7.01 -12.08 -10.43
N GLN A 156 -7.11 -10.76 -10.20
CA GLN A 156 -7.84 -9.86 -11.09
C GLN A 156 -6.91 -8.82 -11.69
N LYS A 157 -6.90 -8.70 -13.01
CA LYS A 157 -6.18 -7.62 -13.68
C LYS A 157 -6.76 -6.27 -13.28
N GLN A 158 -5.89 -5.28 -13.09
CA GLN A 158 -6.35 -3.90 -12.97
C GLN A 158 -6.96 -3.44 -14.28
N VAL A 159 -8.17 -2.86 -14.23
CA VAL A 159 -8.89 -2.39 -15.41
C VAL A 159 -8.96 -0.88 -15.43
N GLY A 160 -8.72 -0.29 -16.61
CA GLY A 160 -8.71 1.16 -16.81
C GLY A 160 -7.32 1.78 -16.66
N GLN A 161 -7.22 3.06 -17.02
CA GLN A 161 -5.94 3.78 -17.06
C GLN A 161 -5.39 4.04 -15.64
N GLY A 162 -6.28 4.39 -14.70
CA GLY A 162 -5.88 4.77 -13.34
C GLY A 162 -5.05 6.05 -13.30
N THR A 163 -4.43 6.32 -12.15
CA THR A 163 -3.50 7.46 -11.96
C THR A 163 -2.22 6.99 -11.27
N LEU A 164 -1.13 7.72 -11.47
CA LEU A 164 0.17 7.46 -10.86
C LEU A 164 0.78 8.76 -10.39
N HIS A 165 1.23 8.80 -9.14
CA HIS A 165 1.87 9.97 -8.54
C HIS A 165 3.25 9.62 -7.97
N LYS A 166 4.20 10.52 -8.18
CA LYS A 166 5.55 10.44 -7.59
C LYS A 166 5.65 11.37 -6.39
N THR A 167 6.56 11.07 -5.48
CA THR A 167 6.79 11.91 -4.28
C THR A 167 6.99 13.40 -4.60
N LYS A 168 7.63 13.71 -5.73
CA LYS A 168 7.86 15.10 -6.16
C LYS A 168 6.58 15.85 -6.58
N ASP A 169 5.54 15.12 -7.00
CA ASP A 169 4.34 15.73 -7.60
C ASP A 169 3.52 16.49 -6.55
N LYS A 170 3.60 16.09 -5.26
CA LYS A 170 2.97 16.79 -4.14
C LYS A 170 3.66 18.10 -3.76
N LYS A 171 4.95 18.28 -4.10
CA LYS A 171 5.74 19.45 -3.66
C LYS A 171 5.06 20.81 -3.93
N PRO A 172 4.50 21.08 -5.13
CA PRO A 172 3.83 22.35 -5.42
C PRO A 172 2.62 22.64 -4.52
N PHE A 173 2.03 21.60 -3.92
CA PHE A 173 0.80 21.66 -3.14
C PHE A 173 1.01 21.62 -1.63
N LEU A 174 2.26 21.63 -1.15
CA LEU A 174 2.54 21.61 0.30
C LEU A 174 1.97 22.81 1.05
N HIS A 175 1.81 23.95 0.37
CA HIS A 175 1.18 25.15 0.94
C HIS A 175 -0.30 24.96 1.29
N LEU A 176 -0.96 23.93 0.75
CA LEU A 176 -2.35 23.57 1.07
C LEU A 176 -2.46 22.84 2.41
N LEU A 177 -1.36 22.34 2.95
CA LEU A 177 -1.33 21.65 4.24
C LEU A 177 -1.23 22.68 5.37
N THR A 178 -2.28 23.50 5.52
CA THR A 178 -2.32 24.64 6.43
C THR A 178 -2.21 24.25 7.91
N ASP A 179 -2.66 23.01 8.24
CA ASP A 179 -2.51 22.38 9.56
C ASP A 179 -1.79 21.01 9.43
N GLY A 180 -0.78 20.94 8.57
CA GLY A 180 -0.06 19.69 8.28
C GLY A 180 -1.02 18.57 7.84
N TRP A 181 -0.90 17.41 8.44
CA TRP A 181 -1.79 16.29 8.15
C TRP A 181 -3.19 16.40 8.78
N ASN A 182 -3.42 17.36 9.69
CA ASN A 182 -4.75 17.66 10.21
C ASN A 182 -5.56 18.59 9.30
N THR A 183 -4.99 19.02 8.17
CA THR A 183 -5.72 19.79 7.17
C THR A 183 -7.01 19.09 6.76
N PRO A 184 -8.17 19.77 6.83
CA PRO A 184 -9.46 19.21 6.41
C PRO A 184 -9.45 18.81 4.93
N VAL A 185 -9.93 17.62 4.62
CA VAL A 185 -9.98 17.15 3.22
C VAL A 185 -10.92 18.00 2.35
N SER A 186 -11.89 18.69 2.95
CA SER A 186 -12.77 19.64 2.27
C SER A 186 -12.01 20.83 1.67
N GLU A 187 -10.97 21.32 2.34
CA GLU A 187 -10.13 22.42 1.82
C GLU A 187 -9.37 21.97 0.57
N LEU A 188 -8.78 20.78 0.64
CA LEU A 188 -8.07 20.18 -0.49
C LEU A 188 -9.01 20.01 -1.70
N LYS A 189 -10.16 19.41 -1.49
CA LYS A 189 -11.17 19.24 -2.54
C LYS A 189 -11.58 20.56 -3.18
N LYS A 190 -11.91 21.57 -2.37
CA LYS A 190 -12.30 22.90 -2.86
C LYS A 190 -11.22 23.53 -3.76
N TYR A 191 -9.96 23.45 -3.37
CA TYR A 191 -8.85 23.97 -4.15
C TYR A 191 -8.76 23.30 -5.53
N PHE A 192 -8.72 21.97 -5.56
CA PHE A 192 -8.58 21.23 -6.81
C PHE A 192 -9.83 21.28 -7.70
N GLU A 193 -11.02 21.43 -7.13
CA GLU A 193 -12.25 21.70 -7.89
C GLU A 193 -12.21 23.07 -8.54
N GLY A 194 -11.61 24.07 -7.90
CA GLY A 194 -11.40 25.39 -8.48
C GLY A 194 -10.50 25.35 -9.71
N ILE A 195 -9.39 24.62 -9.64
CA ILE A 195 -8.45 24.46 -10.78
C ILE A 195 -9.10 23.72 -11.95
N ARG A 196 -9.92 22.69 -11.70
CA ARG A 196 -10.58 21.91 -12.77
C ARG A 196 -11.68 22.69 -13.51
N LYS A 197 -12.19 23.76 -12.92
CA LYS A 197 -13.24 24.62 -13.53
C LYS A 197 -12.69 25.85 -14.23
N SER A 198 -11.41 26.18 -14.01
CA SER A 198 -10.69 27.27 -14.71
C SER A 198 -10.04 26.76 -16.00
#